data_fd14caa9104ecff92a5db9aa8e9b79a4
#
_entry.id   fd14caa9104ecff92a5db9aa8e9b79a4
#
_cell.length_a   1.000
_cell.length_b   1.000
_cell.length_c   1.000
_cell.angle_alpha   90.00
_cell.angle_beta   90.00
_cell.angle_gamma   90.00
#
_symmetry.space_group_name_H-M   'P 1'
#
loop_
_entity.id
_entity.type
_entity.pdbx_description
1 polymer ?
#
loop_
_entity_poly.entity_id
_entity_poly.type
_entity_poly.pdbx_seq_one_letter_code
_entity_poly.pdbx_strand_id
1 'polypeptide(L)'
;MIQIGDMVGFKMKGDYHLAIVIDDLGQGYPYGRYTGLLIGSDGDYIPLNETEITLLSTKTQVDGWERQKKLQKLLDKKKQTS
;
A
#
# COMPACT_ATOMS: atom_id res chain seq x y z
N MET A 1 2.05 -8.81 12.34
CA MET A 1 1.18 -9.57 11.41
C MET A 1 0.63 -8.63 10.34
N ILE A 2 0.71 -9.02 9.08
CA ILE A 2 0.24 -8.19 7.96
C ILE A 2 -1.27 -8.27 7.86
N GLN A 3 -1.93 -7.12 7.69
CA GLN A 3 -3.38 -7.01 7.55
C GLN A 3 -3.75 -6.26 6.29
N ILE A 4 -4.99 -6.44 5.83
CA ILE A 4 -5.52 -5.71 4.67
C ILE A 4 -5.47 -4.21 4.97
N GLY A 5 -4.91 -3.43 4.05
CA GLY A 5 -4.71 -2.00 4.18
C GLY A 5 -3.32 -1.59 4.62
N ASP A 6 -2.47 -2.54 5.02
CA ASP A 6 -1.09 -2.27 5.39
C ASP A 6 -0.24 -1.96 4.16
N MET A 7 0.74 -1.07 4.31
CA MET A 7 1.73 -0.81 3.28
C MET A 7 2.96 -1.67 3.51
N VAL A 8 3.40 -2.37 2.47
CA VAL A 8 4.54 -3.27 2.54
C VAL A 8 5.56 -2.94 1.45
N GLY A 9 6.82 -3.29 1.71
CA GLY A 9 7.90 -3.18 0.75
C GLY A 9 8.39 -4.57 0.35
N PHE A 10 8.82 -4.71 -0.90
CA PHE A 10 9.34 -5.97 -1.43
C PHE A 10 10.27 -5.70 -2.60
N LYS A 11 11.11 -6.70 -2.91
CA LYS A 11 11.98 -6.64 -4.09
C LYS A 11 11.42 -7.47 -5.22
N MET A 12 11.42 -6.92 -6.42
CA MET A 12 11.02 -7.62 -7.63
C MET A 12 11.99 -7.25 -8.75
N LYS A 13 12.61 -8.27 -9.36
CA LYS A 13 13.60 -8.10 -10.44
C LYS A 13 14.75 -7.15 -10.06
N GLY A 14 15.17 -7.19 -8.80
CA GLY A 14 16.25 -6.35 -8.29
C GLY A 14 15.86 -4.96 -7.85
N ASP A 15 14.64 -4.53 -8.14
CA ASP A 15 14.12 -3.22 -7.73
C ASP A 15 13.23 -3.33 -6.49
N TYR A 16 13.24 -2.28 -5.68
CA TYR A 16 12.40 -2.20 -4.49
C TYR A 16 11.08 -1.52 -4.81
N HIS A 17 9.99 -2.16 -4.42
CA HIS A 17 8.64 -1.68 -4.70
C HIS A 17 7.81 -1.57 -3.43
N LEU A 18 6.75 -0.76 -3.49
CA LEU A 18 5.78 -0.58 -2.41
C LEU A 18 4.40 -1.00 -2.89
N ALA A 19 3.63 -1.61 -1.98
CA ALA A 19 2.26 -2.02 -2.28
C ALA A 19 1.38 -1.89 -1.05
N ILE A 20 0.07 -1.74 -1.29
CA ILE A 20 -0.96 -1.80 -0.24
C ILE A 20 -1.60 -3.18 -0.30
N VAL A 21 -1.67 -3.87 0.82
CA VAL A 21 -2.33 -5.17 0.91
C VAL A 21 -3.84 -4.98 0.79
N ILE A 22 -4.44 -5.60 -0.23
CA ILE A 22 -5.88 -5.46 -0.51
C ILE A 22 -6.65 -6.75 -0.25
N ASP A 23 -5.95 -7.89 -0.18
CA ASP A 23 -6.60 -9.18 0.08
C ASP A 23 -5.62 -10.13 0.77
N ASP A 24 -6.17 -11.02 1.60
CA ASP A 24 -5.45 -12.09 2.27
C ASP A 24 -6.08 -13.42 1.85
N LEU A 25 -5.38 -14.16 1.01
CA LEU A 25 -5.85 -15.43 0.45
C LEU A 25 -5.65 -16.61 1.40
N GLY A 26 -4.96 -16.41 2.51
CA GLY A 26 -4.67 -17.47 3.47
C GLY A 26 -3.40 -18.24 3.11
N GLN A 27 -3.05 -19.19 3.98
CA GLN A 27 -1.87 -20.02 3.82
C GLN A 27 -2.08 -21.04 2.71
N GLY A 28 -0.98 -21.42 2.04
CA GLY A 28 -1.00 -22.50 1.05
C GLY A 28 -1.19 -22.07 -0.39
N TYR A 29 -1.33 -20.77 -0.65
CA TYR A 29 -1.40 -20.28 -2.03
C TYR A 29 -0.01 -20.27 -2.67
N PRO A 30 0.16 -20.90 -3.83
CA PRO A 30 1.49 -21.08 -4.44
C PRO A 30 2.13 -19.79 -4.95
N TYR A 31 1.32 -18.76 -5.23
CA TYR A 31 1.81 -17.49 -5.78
C TYR A 31 1.94 -16.38 -4.74
N GLY A 32 1.55 -16.65 -3.50
CA GLY A 32 1.63 -15.70 -2.41
C GLY A 32 0.34 -15.59 -1.62
N ARG A 33 0.47 -15.31 -0.33
CA ARG A 33 -0.66 -15.23 0.59
C ARG A 33 -1.50 -13.98 0.37
N TYR A 34 -0.84 -12.86 0.04
CA TYR A 34 -1.51 -11.57 -0.04
C TYR A 34 -1.59 -11.08 -1.48
N THR A 35 -2.62 -10.30 -1.78
CA THR A 35 -2.69 -9.52 -3.01
C THR A 35 -2.39 -8.07 -2.66
N GLY A 36 -1.46 -7.47 -3.40
CA GLY A 36 -1.06 -6.08 -3.21
C GLY A 36 -1.41 -5.21 -4.40
N LEU A 37 -1.80 -3.96 -4.13
CA LEU A 37 -1.96 -2.93 -5.14
C LEU A 37 -0.64 -2.15 -5.21
N LEU A 38 0.05 -2.23 -6.34
CA LEU A 38 1.36 -1.62 -6.52
C LEU A 38 1.24 -0.09 -6.53
N ILE A 39 1.99 0.56 -5.65
CA ILE A 39 1.99 2.02 -5.54
C ILE A 39 2.74 2.62 -6.72
N GLY A 40 2.14 3.64 -7.35
CA GLY A 40 2.71 4.29 -8.53
C GLY A 40 2.33 3.67 -9.85
N SER A 41 1.52 2.61 -9.84
CA SER A 41 0.96 2.00 -11.03
C SER A 41 -0.50 2.41 -11.23
N ASP A 42 -1.03 2.16 -12.41
CA ASP A 42 -2.43 2.44 -12.73
C ASP A 42 -3.35 1.26 -12.35
N GLY A 43 -3.23 0.79 -11.11
CA GLY A 43 -4.09 -0.26 -10.58
C GLY A 43 -3.57 -1.68 -10.80
N ASP A 44 -2.26 -1.86 -10.89
CA ASP A 44 -1.65 -3.19 -11.02
C ASP A 44 -1.72 -3.96 -9.71
N TYR A 45 -2.30 -5.14 -9.75
CA TYR A 45 -2.35 -6.07 -8.63
C TYR A 45 -1.27 -7.12 -8.78
N ILE A 46 -0.60 -7.44 -7.68
CA ILE A 46 0.47 -8.43 -7.68
C ILE A 46 0.30 -9.38 -6.50
N PRO A 47 0.72 -10.66 -6.66
CA PRO A 47 0.78 -11.58 -5.53
C PRO A 47 1.98 -11.23 -4.64
N LEU A 48 1.77 -11.28 -3.31
CA LEU A 48 2.81 -10.98 -2.33
C LEU A 48 3.03 -12.21 -1.44
N ASN A 49 4.28 -12.65 -1.35
CA ASN A 49 4.68 -13.73 -0.47
C ASN A 49 5.02 -13.17 0.92
N GLU A 50 4.38 -13.69 1.96
CA GLU A 50 4.57 -13.18 3.32
C GLU A 50 6.03 -13.23 3.80
N THR A 51 6.85 -14.12 3.24
CA THR A 51 8.27 -14.23 3.61
C THR A 51 9.15 -13.20 2.89
N GLU A 52 8.65 -12.56 1.83
CA GLU A 52 9.41 -11.65 0.98
C GLU A 52 9.03 -10.19 1.17
N ILE A 53 8.00 -9.91 1.97
CA ILE A 53 7.50 -8.56 2.21
C ILE A 53 7.87 -8.06 3.60
N THR A 54 8.03 -6.74 3.72
CA THR A 54 8.32 -6.07 4.99
C THR A 54 7.21 -5.06 5.27
N LEU A 55 6.63 -5.12 6.46
CA LEU A 55 5.63 -4.15 6.88
C LEU A 55 6.30 -2.78 7.07
N LEU A 56 5.82 -1.77 6.36
CA LEU A 56 6.33 -0.41 6.44
C LEU A 56 5.41 0.52 7.23
N SER A 57 4.09 0.41 6.99
CA SER A 57 3.10 1.23 7.68
C SER A 57 1.81 0.45 7.85
N THR A 58 1.18 0.59 9.00
CA THR A 58 -0.12 -0.03 9.25
C THR A 58 -1.23 0.74 8.52
N LYS A 59 -2.39 0.10 8.39
CA LYS A 59 -3.57 0.72 7.79
C LYS A 59 -3.90 2.07 8.45
N THR A 60 -3.82 2.15 9.77
CA THR A 60 -4.10 3.39 10.51
C THR A 60 -3.16 4.51 10.10
N GLN A 61 -1.87 4.19 9.92
CA GLN A 61 -0.87 5.18 9.47
C GLN A 61 -1.11 5.62 8.03
N VAL A 62 -1.46 4.69 7.14
CA VAL A 62 -1.78 4.99 5.74
C VAL A 62 -3.02 5.88 5.66
N ASP A 63 -4.07 5.56 6.40
CA ASP A 63 -5.29 6.35 6.46
C ASP A 63 -5.01 7.77 6.97
N GLY A 64 -4.11 7.91 7.94
CA GLY A 64 -3.67 9.20 8.46
C GLY A 64 -3.00 10.05 7.38
N TRP A 65 -2.15 9.45 6.57
CA TRP A 65 -1.51 10.15 5.45
C TRP A 65 -2.53 10.64 4.41
N GLU A 66 -3.50 9.80 4.08
CA GLU A 66 -4.56 10.18 3.14
C GLU A 66 -5.37 11.36 3.66
N ARG A 67 -5.70 11.37 4.95
CA ARG A 67 -6.40 12.49 5.59
C ARG A 67 -5.58 13.78 5.50
N GLN A 68 -4.28 13.70 5.77
CA GLN A 68 -3.39 14.84 5.68
C GLN A 68 -3.31 15.38 4.25
N LYS A 69 -3.23 14.50 3.26
CA LYS A 69 -3.23 14.91 1.86
C LYS A 69 -4.51 15.63 1.47
N LYS A 70 -5.66 15.15 1.93
CA LYS A 70 -6.95 15.79 1.66
C LYS A 70 -7.04 17.16 2.31
N LEU A 71 -6.58 17.28 3.55
CA LEU A 71 -6.53 18.57 4.25
C LEU A 71 -5.61 19.57 3.53
N GLN A 72 -4.45 19.10 3.09
CA GLN A 72 -3.50 19.92 2.35
C GLN A 72 -4.12 20.47 1.05
N LYS A 73 -4.82 19.63 0.31
CA LYS A 73 -5.51 20.04 -0.92
C LYS A 73 -6.59 21.07 -0.64
N LEU A 74 -7.35 20.91 0.43
CA LEU A 74 -8.38 21.88 0.83
C LEU A 74 -7.77 23.23 1.20
N LEU A 75 -6.66 23.23 1.94
CA LEU A 75 -5.94 24.44 2.29
C LEU A 75 -5.39 25.15 1.06
N ASP A 76 -4.82 24.40 0.11
CA ASP A 76 -4.31 24.95 -1.13
C ASP A 76 -5.41 25.58 -1.98
N LYS A 77 -6.59 24.94 -2.03
CA LYS A 77 -7.75 25.51 -2.73
C LYS A 77 -8.22 26.82 -2.10
N LYS A 78 -8.23 26.91 -0.77
CA LYS A 78 -8.59 28.15 -0.08
C LYS A 78 -7.61 29.27 -0.38
N LYS A 79 -6.32 28.97 -0.51
CA LYS A 79 -5.30 29.95 -0.87
C LYS A 79 -5.48 30.47 -2.30
N GLN A 80 -5.97 29.63 -3.21
CA GLN A 80 -6.16 30.00 -4.61
C GLN A 80 -7.42 30.83 -4.85
N THR A 81 -8.39 30.79 -3.94
CA THR A 81 -9.66 31.49 -4.10
C THR A 81 -9.74 32.81 -3.32
N SER A 82 -8.70 33.16 -2.63
CA SER A 82 -8.62 34.44 -1.94
C SER A 82 -7.88 35.54 -2.79
#